data_70475e475f2af652a160e206442a83a8
#
_entry.id   70475e475f2af652a160e206442a83a8
#
_cell.length_a   1.000
_cell.length_b   1.000
_cell.length_c   1.000
_cell.angle_alpha   90.00
_cell.angle_beta   90.00
_cell.angle_gamma   90.00
#
_symmetry.space_group_name_H-M   'P 1'
#
loop_
_entity.id
_entity.type
_entity.pdbx_description
1 polymer ?
#
loop_
_entity_poly.entity_id
_entity_poly.type
_entity_poly.pdbx_seq_one_letter_code
_entity_poly.pdbx_strand_id
1 'polypeptide(L)'
;MMEGVIMKRKVLSVLLCAGLAVFMLAGCGSDSSNANKKAESTGSDLEYVKDKGTLVVGVTDFEPMDYKDDNGEWVGFDADMAKAFAESIGVKAEFVEIDWDNKELELDGKSIDCVWNGMTLIDEVKSSMECTDAYMNNAQVVVVPADKADKYQDEESVKDLTFAVEAGSAGEDQVERIGAQYTAVSSQADALMEVASGNSDAAAIDALMAAAMIGEGTGYADLTYTISLNNEEYGVGFRKGSDLAAALNDYFKKSMEDGSMKKCAETYKVQAALIEK
;
A
#
# COMPACT_ATOMS: atom_id res chain seq x y z
N MET A 1 54.13 -11.57 -32.89
CA MET A 1 54.03 -12.57 -33.97
C MET A 1 52.62 -13.08 -34.02
N MET A 2 52.01 -12.81 -35.14
CA MET A 2 50.85 -13.40 -35.81
C MET A 2 49.50 -12.95 -35.22
N GLU A 3 48.81 -11.98 -35.78
CA GLU A 3 47.97 -12.01 -37.02
C GLU A 3 46.83 -13.04 -36.79
N GLY A 4 45.57 -12.68 -36.77
CA GLY A 4 44.74 -11.92 -37.66
C GLY A 4 43.71 -12.94 -38.17
N VAL A 5 42.43 -12.63 -38.17
CA VAL A 5 41.53 -12.85 -39.29
C VAL A 5 40.17 -12.22 -39.00
N ILE A 6 39.90 -11.19 -39.75
CA ILE A 6 38.58 -10.57 -39.98
C ILE A 6 37.82 -11.44 -40.98
N MET A 7 36.56 -11.76 -40.75
CA MET A 7 35.70 -12.24 -41.82
C MET A 7 34.35 -11.52 -41.85
N LYS A 8 34.26 -10.58 -42.81
CA LYS A 8 33.04 -9.94 -43.32
C LYS A 8 32.27 -10.90 -44.22
N ARG A 9 30.96 -11.00 -44.09
CA ARG A 9 30.04 -11.42 -45.20
C ARG A 9 28.71 -10.69 -44.92
N LYS A 10 28.45 -9.65 -45.66
CA LYS A 10 27.80 -9.43 -46.99
C LYS A 10 26.29 -9.72 -46.95
N VAL A 11 25.59 -8.60 -47.05
CA VAL A 11 24.23 -8.28 -47.45
C VAL A 11 23.76 -9.09 -48.65
N LEU A 12 22.53 -9.57 -48.67
CA LEU A 12 21.77 -9.79 -49.88
C LEU A 12 20.30 -9.44 -49.66
N SER A 13 19.91 -8.32 -50.26
CA SER A 13 18.56 -7.87 -50.48
C SER A 13 17.92 -8.64 -51.64
N VAL A 14 16.67 -9.08 -51.51
CA VAL A 14 15.83 -9.40 -52.68
C VAL A 14 14.46 -8.76 -52.45
N LEU A 15 14.20 -7.72 -53.27
CA LEU A 15 12.89 -7.18 -53.61
C LEU A 15 12.20 -8.14 -54.59
N LEU A 16 10.88 -8.39 -54.38
CA LEU A 16 10.00 -8.70 -55.50
C LEU A 16 8.63 -8.12 -55.28
N CYS A 17 8.20 -7.42 -56.33
CA CYS A 17 7.01 -6.57 -56.44
C CYS A 17 5.74 -7.33 -56.83
N ALA A 18 4.62 -6.69 -56.50
CA ALA A 18 3.42 -6.44 -57.33
C ALA A 18 2.35 -7.53 -57.47
N GLY A 19 1.14 -7.10 -57.16
CA GLY A 19 -0.14 -7.75 -57.53
C GLY A 19 -1.35 -6.93 -57.06
N LEU A 20 -1.67 -5.86 -57.81
CA LEU A 20 -2.97 -5.15 -57.70
C LEU A 20 -4.11 -6.05 -58.17
N ALA A 21 -5.19 -6.10 -57.41
CA ALA A 21 -6.51 -6.38 -57.95
C ALA A 21 -7.55 -5.48 -57.27
N VAL A 22 -8.01 -4.50 -58.02
CA VAL A 22 -9.15 -3.59 -57.76
C VAL A 22 -10.42 -4.35 -58.02
N PHE A 23 -11.34 -4.39 -57.06
CA PHE A 23 -12.78 -4.60 -57.34
C PHE A 23 -13.58 -3.51 -56.65
N MET A 24 -14.00 -2.54 -57.46
CA MET A 24 -15.08 -1.63 -57.08
C MET A 24 -16.43 -2.33 -57.28
N LEU A 25 -17.27 -2.27 -56.26
CA LEU A 25 -18.72 -2.36 -56.44
C LEU A 25 -19.38 -1.32 -55.51
N ALA A 26 -19.98 -0.36 -56.17
CA ALA A 26 -20.78 0.69 -55.55
C ALA A 26 -22.07 0.13 -55.00
N GLY A 27 -22.43 0.53 -53.78
CA GLY A 27 -23.76 0.35 -53.23
C GLY A 27 -24.04 1.48 -52.23
N CYS A 28 -24.84 2.46 -52.69
CA CYS A 28 -25.41 3.53 -51.86
C CYS A 28 -26.38 2.96 -50.83
N GLY A 29 -26.26 3.44 -49.57
CA GLY A 29 -27.27 3.21 -48.53
C GLY A 29 -26.90 4.04 -47.31
N SER A 30 -27.76 4.97 -46.98
CA SER A 30 -27.68 6.06 -46.02
C SER A 30 -27.40 5.69 -44.57
N ASP A 31 -26.78 6.68 -43.92
CA ASP A 31 -26.87 7.04 -42.49
C ASP A 31 -26.65 5.98 -41.40
N SER A 32 -25.51 6.12 -40.76
CA SER A 32 -25.39 6.41 -39.31
C SER A 32 -23.92 6.38 -38.91
N SER A 33 -23.38 7.55 -38.70
CA SER A 33 -22.13 7.76 -37.96
C SER A 33 -22.28 7.19 -36.55
N ASN A 34 -21.93 5.94 -36.38
CA ASN A 34 -21.64 5.38 -35.07
C ASN A 34 -20.16 5.15 -35.00
N ALA A 35 -19.44 6.19 -34.59
CA ALA A 35 -18.10 6.03 -34.05
C ALA A 35 -18.21 5.09 -32.86
N ASN A 36 -17.91 3.84 -33.10
CA ASN A 36 -17.72 2.84 -32.05
C ASN A 36 -16.52 3.29 -31.21
N LYS A 37 -16.74 4.23 -30.29
CA LYS A 37 -15.96 4.29 -29.07
C LYS A 37 -16.17 2.92 -28.43
N LYS A 38 -15.17 2.07 -28.54
CA LYS A 38 -15.00 0.93 -27.69
C LYS A 38 -15.06 1.52 -26.27
N ALA A 39 -16.24 1.49 -25.66
CA ALA A 39 -16.37 1.70 -24.25
C ALA A 39 -15.48 0.61 -23.65
N GLU A 40 -14.38 1.01 -23.03
CA GLU A 40 -13.75 0.16 -22.05
C GLU A 40 -14.89 -0.23 -21.12
N SER A 41 -15.24 -1.52 -21.14
CA SER A 41 -16.13 -2.07 -20.15
C SER A 41 -15.40 -1.87 -18.83
N THR A 42 -15.84 -0.93 -18.04
CA THR A 42 -15.56 -0.89 -16.62
C THR A 42 -16.28 -2.10 -16.03
N GLY A 43 -15.68 -3.28 -16.19
CA GLY A 43 -16.13 -4.48 -15.52
C GLY A 43 -16.02 -4.24 -14.00
N SER A 44 -16.94 -4.80 -13.23
CA SER A 44 -16.89 -4.81 -11.79
C SER A 44 -15.58 -5.45 -11.31
N ASP A 45 -14.80 -4.74 -10.51
CA ASP A 45 -13.60 -5.30 -9.89
C ASP A 45 -13.97 -6.44 -8.92
N LEU A 46 -15.13 -6.34 -8.29
CA LEU A 46 -15.68 -7.40 -7.43
C LEU A 46 -15.94 -8.69 -8.22
N GLU A 47 -16.52 -8.59 -9.43
CA GLU A 47 -16.71 -9.77 -10.30
C GLU A 47 -15.36 -10.30 -10.79
N TYR A 48 -14.44 -9.42 -11.17
CA TYR A 48 -13.08 -9.81 -11.58
C TYR A 48 -12.36 -10.61 -10.47
N VAL A 49 -12.41 -10.15 -9.22
CA VAL A 49 -11.82 -10.84 -8.06
C VAL A 49 -12.51 -12.19 -7.80
N LYS A 50 -13.85 -12.24 -7.92
CA LYS A 50 -14.62 -13.48 -7.78
C LYS A 50 -14.29 -14.49 -8.86
N ASP A 51 -14.20 -14.07 -10.11
CA ASP A 51 -13.87 -14.95 -11.24
C ASP A 51 -12.43 -15.49 -11.14
N LYS A 52 -11.51 -14.65 -10.64
CA LYS A 52 -10.12 -15.02 -10.37
C LYS A 52 -9.99 -15.98 -9.18
N GLY A 53 -10.91 -15.89 -8.22
CA GLY A 53 -10.93 -16.71 -7.01
C GLY A 53 -10.00 -16.23 -5.89
N THR A 54 -9.33 -15.08 -6.08
CA THR A 54 -8.40 -14.51 -5.10
C THR A 54 -8.56 -13.01 -5.00
N LEU A 55 -8.41 -12.47 -3.77
CA LEU A 55 -8.19 -11.05 -3.48
C LEU A 55 -6.70 -10.87 -3.15
N VAL A 56 -5.96 -10.19 -4.00
CA VAL A 56 -4.53 -9.93 -3.78
C VAL A 56 -4.38 -8.63 -3.01
N VAL A 57 -3.81 -8.72 -1.81
CA VAL A 57 -3.62 -7.62 -0.85
C VAL A 57 -2.17 -7.18 -0.86
N GLY A 58 -1.91 -5.93 -1.16
CA GLY A 58 -0.59 -5.31 -1.06
C GLY A 58 -0.32 -4.85 0.36
N VAL A 59 0.81 -5.28 0.92
CA VAL A 59 1.21 -5.05 2.32
C VAL A 59 2.70 -4.76 2.45
N THR A 60 3.08 -4.13 3.57
CA THR A 60 4.46 -4.10 4.09
C THR A 60 4.48 -4.71 5.50
N ASP A 61 5.65 -4.97 6.07
CA ASP A 61 5.77 -5.49 7.44
C ASP A 61 5.40 -4.39 8.45
N PHE A 62 4.21 -4.49 9.01
CA PHE A 62 3.59 -3.51 9.90
C PHE A 62 2.83 -4.19 11.05
N GLU A 63 3.53 -4.64 12.11
CA GLU A 63 2.87 -5.12 13.33
C GLU A 63 2.18 -3.95 14.06
N PRO A 64 0.89 -4.05 14.48
CA PRO A 64 0.07 -5.26 14.57
C PRO A 64 -0.97 -5.41 13.43
N MET A 65 -0.82 -4.64 12.33
CA MET A 65 -1.78 -4.64 11.23
C MET A 65 -1.56 -5.80 10.27
N ASP A 66 -0.34 -5.93 9.72
CA ASP A 66 0.07 -7.01 8.82
C ASP A 66 1.54 -7.37 9.11
N TYR A 67 1.77 -8.58 9.54
CA TYR A 67 3.12 -9.09 9.81
C TYR A 67 3.16 -10.61 9.66
N LYS A 68 4.36 -11.18 9.58
CA LYS A 68 4.52 -12.64 9.47
C LYS A 68 4.68 -13.27 10.85
N ASP A 69 3.89 -14.30 11.11
CA ASP A 69 4.07 -15.13 12.30
C ASP A 69 5.31 -16.04 12.19
N ASP A 70 5.56 -16.84 13.23
CA ASP A 70 6.70 -17.79 13.28
C ASP A 70 6.67 -18.84 12.15
N ASN A 71 5.54 -19.06 11.50
CA ASN A 71 5.37 -19.98 10.37
C ASN A 71 5.53 -19.27 9.02
N GLY A 72 5.69 -17.95 9.01
CA GLY A 72 5.77 -17.12 7.81
C GLY A 72 4.40 -16.77 7.20
N GLU A 73 3.31 -17.01 7.92
CA GLU A 73 1.95 -16.65 7.48
C GLU A 73 1.64 -15.21 7.88
N TRP A 74 1.03 -14.46 6.96
CA TRP A 74 0.56 -13.12 7.25
C TRP A 74 -0.58 -13.15 8.28
N VAL A 75 -0.40 -12.42 9.37
CA VAL A 75 -1.35 -12.24 10.48
C VAL A 75 -1.39 -10.76 10.86
N GLY A 76 -2.33 -10.38 11.71
CA GLY A 76 -2.54 -8.99 12.11
C GLY A 76 -3.98 -8.57 11.93
N PHE A 77 -4.32 -7.39 12.43
CA PHE A 77 -5.69 -6.91 12.36
C PHE A 77 -6.17 -6.78 10.90
N ASP A 78 -5.40 -6.09 10.05
CA ASP A 78 -5.76 -5.89 8.64
C ASP A 78 -5.70 -7.21 7.87
N ALA A 79 -4.67 -8.03 8.09
CA ALA A 79 -4.54 -9.33 7.45
C ALA A 79 -5.73 -10.25 7.75
N ASP A 80 -6.18 -10.32 9.00
CA ASP A 80 -7.30 -11.19 9.38
C ASP A 80 -8.64 -10.64 8.91
N MET A 81 -8.82 -9.31 8.91
CA MET A 81 -10.00 -8.67 8.32
C MET A 81 -10.05 -8.86 6.80
N ALA A 82 -8.90 -8.80 6.10
CA ALA A 82 -8.81 -9.05 4.66
C ALA A 82 -9.14 -10.52 4.31
N LYS A 83 -8.66 -11.47 5.09
CA LYS A 83 -9.03 -12.89 4.95
C LYS A 83 -10.53 -13.10 5.13
N ALA A 84 -11.10 -12.51 6.19
CA ALA A 84 -12.52 -12.64 6.49
C ALA A 84 -13.41 -11.95 5.43
N PHE A 85 -13.01 -10.79 4.91
CA PHE A 85 -13.68 -10.15 3.77
C PHE A 85 -13.61 -11.01 2.53
N ALA A 86 -12.43 -11.51 2.14
CA ALA A 86 -12.25 -12.38 0.98
C ALA A 86 -13.17 -13.62 1.07
N GLU A 87 -13.22 -14.30 2.24
CA GLU A 87 -14.12 -15.42 2.48
C GLU A 87 -15.60 -15.00 2.32
N SER A 88 -15.98 -13.83 2.79
CA SER A 88 -17.36 -13.32 2.71
C SER A 88 -17.85 -13.11 1.28
N ILE A 89 -16.95 -12.83 0.34
CA ILE A 89 -17.23 -12.71 -1.09
C ILE A 89 -16.95 -13.98 -1.89
N GLY A 90 -16.51 -15.06 -1.22
CA GLY A 90 -16.32 -16.40 -1.80
C GLY A 90 -14.96 -16.63 -2.45
N VAL A 91 -13.93 -15.86 -2.09
CA VAL A 91 -12.55 -15.99 -2.60
C VAL A 91 -11.54 -16.17 -1.46
N LYS A 92 -10.26 -16.32 -1.80
CA LYS A 92 -9.16 -16.35 -0.82
C LYS A 92 -8.39 -15.04 -0.84
N ALA A 93 -7.88 -14.60 0.30
CA ALA A 93 -6.89 -13.55 0.36
C ALA A 93 -5.51 -14.12 0.03
N GLU A 94 -4.76 -13.41 -0.80
CA GLU A 94 -3.34 -13.63 -1.08
C GLU A 94 -2.60 -12.34 -0.77
N PHE A 95 -1.48 -12.42 -0.05
CA PHE A 95 -0.72 -11.24 0.38
C PHE A 95 0.55 -11.13 -0.45
N VAL A 96 0.81 -9.92 -0.94
CA VAL A 96 2.01 -9.56 -1.70
C VAL A 96 2.70 -8.42 -0.97
N GLU A 97 3.95 -8.64 -0.60
CA GLU A 97 4.80 -7.59 -0.06
C GLU A 97 5.19 -6.64 -1.19
N ILE A 98 4.94 -5.35 -1.02
CA ILE A 98 5.17 -4.32 -2.03
C ILE A 98 6.13 -3.25 -1.51
N ASP A 99 6.74 -2.52 -2.43
CA ASP A 99 7.34 -1.23 -2.09
C ASP A 99 6.20 -0.22 -1.90
N TRP A 100 6.07 0.36 -0.72
CA TRP A 100 4.96 1.24 -0.38
C TRP A 100 4.81 2.45 -1.29
N ASP A 101 5.93 3.01 -1.74
CA ASP A 101 5.96 4.11 -2.70
C ASP A 101 5.35 3.75 -4.07
N ASN A 102 5.32 2.45 -4.41
CA ASN A 102 4.77 1.93 -5.67
C ASN A 102 3.32 1.44 -5.57
N LYS A 103 2.64 1.62 -4.43
CA LYS A 103 1.30 1.06 -4.18
C LYS A 103 0.25 1.38 -5.25
N GLU A 104 0.27 2.61 -5.78
CA GLU A 104 -0.66 3.02 -6.86
C GLU A 104 -0.34 2.30 -8.17
N LEU A 105 0.94 2.19 -8.51
CA LEU A 105 1.39 1.50 -9.72
C LEU A 105 1.03 0.01 -9.68
N GLU A 106 1.17 -0.62 -8.52
CA GLU A 106 0.80 -2.03 -8.32
C GLU A 106 -0.72 -2.25 -8.44
N LEU A 107 -1.54 -1.33 -7.93
CA LEU A 107 -3.00 -1.34 -8.12
C LEU A 107 -3.40 -1.19 -9.58
N ASP A 108 -2.86 -0.18 -10.27
CA ASP A 108 -3.18 0.12 -11.66
C ASP A 108 -2.70 -1.00 -12.58
N GLY A 109 -1.55 -1.59 -12.27
CA GLY A 109 -0.97 -2.74 -12.96
C GLY A 109 -1.71 -4.06 -12.73
N LYS A 110 -2.65 -4.10 -11.76
CA LYS A 110 -3.37 -5.31 -11.34
C LYS A 110 -2.46 -6.40 -10.76
N SER A 111 -1.28 -6.04 -10.24
CA SER A 111 -0.44 -6.93 -9.43
C SER A 111 -1.10 -7.19 -8.09
N ILE A 112 -1.78 -6.19 -7.54
CA ILE A 112 -2.62 -6.27 -6.35
C ILE A 112 -4.05 -5.80 -6.65
N ASP A 113 -5.01 -6.18 -5.82
CA ASP A 113 -6.41 -5.76 -5.93
C ASP A 113 -6.76 -4.66 -4.94
N CYS A 114 -6.07 -4.62 -3.81
CA CYS A 114 -6.21 -3.57 -2.81
C CYS A 114 -4.87 -3.32 -2.09
N VAL A 115 -4.77 -2.12 -1.53
CA VAL A 115 -3.76 -1.73 -0.53
C VAL A 115 -4.47 -1.72 0.82
N TRP A 116 -4.13 -2.68 1.68
CA TRP A 116 -4.77 -2.82 2.99
C TRP A 116 -3.69 -3.10 4.03
N ASN A 117 -3.13 -2.04 4.63
CA ASN A 117 -1.96 -2.09 5.49
C ASN A 117 -1.85 -0.80 6.32
N GLY A 118 -2.91 -0.50 7.09
CA GLY A 118 -2.95 0.75 7.84
C GLY A 118 -2.78 2.00 6.98
N MET A 119 -3.36 2.01 5.77
CA MET A 119 -3.14 3.09 4.81
C MET A 119 -3.82 4.38 5.25
N THR A 120 -3.05 5.44 5.43
CA THR A 120 -3.54 6.76 5.80
C THR A 120 -4.35 7.40 4.68
N LEU A 121 -5.55 7.87 5.00
CA LEU A 121 -6.47 8.51 4.06
C LEU A 121 -6.12 9.99 3.85
N ILE A 122 -4.98 10.28 3.20
CA ILE A 122 -4.61 11.63 2.76
C ILE A 122 -5.32 12.00 1.45
N ASP A 123 -5.32 13.29 1.10
CA ASP A 123 -5.99 13.79 -0.10
C ASP A 123 -5.43 13.20 -1.40
N GLU A 124 -4.12 12.94 -1.45
CA GLU A 124 -3.46 12.33 -2.59
C GLU A 124 -3.97 10.91 -2.84
N VAL A 125 -3.97 10.07 -1.80
CA VAL A 125 -4.53 8.71 -1.84
C VAL A 125 -5.99 8.70 -2.25
N LYS A 126 -6.83 9.59 -1.67
CA LYS A 126 -8.24 9.71 -2.04
C LYS A 126 -8.46 10.17 -3.49
N SER A 127 -7.51 10.91 -4.05
CA SER A 127 -7.60 11.37 -5.44
C SER A 127 -7.25 10.28 -6.46
N SER A 128 -6.29 9.42 -6.15
CA SER A 128 -5.78 8.37 -7.04
C SER A 128 -6.49 7.03 -6.87
N MET A 129 -6.96 6.71 -5.67
CA MET A 129 -7.62 5.44 -5.34
C MET A 129 -9.11 5.62 -5.04
N GLU A 130 -9.88 4.53 -5.17
CA GLU A 130 -11.20 4.38 -4.57
C GLU A 130 -11.01 3.84 -3.17
N CYS A 131 -11.25 4.68 -2.16
CA CYS A 131 -11.00 4.34 -0.76
C CYS A 131 -12.29 3.95 -0.04
N THR A 132 -12.14 3.09 0.97
CA THR A 132 -13.22 2.86 1.94
C THR A 132 -13.45 4.11 2.80
N ASP A 133 -14.51 4.08 3.56
CA ASP A 133 -14.64 4.89 4.77
C ASP A 133 -13.50 4.56 5.73
N ALA A 134 -13.14 5.54 6.58
CA ALA A 134 -12.18 5.31 7.64
C ALA A 134 -12.70 4.27 8.65
N TYR A 135 -11.82 3.33 9.05
CA TYR A 135 -12.14 2.28 10.01
C TYR A 135 -11.34 2.38 11.32
N MET A 136 -10.23 3.11 11.33
CA MET A 136 -9.33 3.20 12.50
C MET A 136 -8.67 4.57 12.57
N ASN A 137 -8.44 5.07 13.80
CA ASN A 137 -7.67 6.28 14.06
C ASN A 137 -6.19 5.92 14.26
N ASN A 138 -5.30 6.81 13.84
CA ASN A 138 -3.86 6.71 14.03
C ASN A 138 -3.21 8.08 14.17
N ALA A 139 -1.90 8.11 14.31
CA ALA A 139 -1.05 9.29 14.24
C ALA A 139 0.36 8.88 13.82
N GLN A 140 1.11 9.78 13.20
CA GLN A 140 2.55 9.62 13.04
C GLN A 140 3.26 10.09 14.31
N VAL A 141 4.15 9.27 14.86
CA VAL A 141 4.88 9.58 16.09
C VAL A 141 6.39 9.57 15.85
N VAL A 142 7.10 10.37 16.63
CA VAL A 142 8.57 10.42 16.62
C VAL A 142 9.12 9.40 17.61
N VAL A 143 9.90 8.45 17.10
CA VAL A 143 10.62 7.45 17.89
C VAL A 143 12.07 7.88 18.05
N VAL A 144 12.58 7.78 19.27
CA VAL A 144 13.97 8.12 19.64
C VAL A 144 14.52 7.13 20.67
N PRO A 145 15.83 7.08 20.90
CA PRO A 145 16.40 6.35 22.04
C PRO A 145 15.81 6.87 23.37
N ALA A 146 15.40 5.95 24.24
CA ALA A 146 14.69 6.26 25.49
C ALA A 146 15.48 7.18 26.43
N ASP A 147 16.82 7.05 26.45
CA ASP A 147 17.71 7.89 27.26
C ASP A 147 17.80 9.36 26.78
N LYS A 148 17.29 9.65 25.58
CA LYS A 148 17.28 10.98 24.97
C LYS A 148 15.90 11.63 24.92
N ALA A 149 14.85 10.91 25.29
CA ALA A 149 13.44 11.31 25.12
C ALA A 149 13.13 12.70 25.71
N ASP A 150 13.65 13.01 26.87
CA ASP A 150 13.40 14.29 27.55
C ASP A 150 13.80 15.53 26.73
N LYS A 151 14.65 15.35 25.71
CA LYS A 151 15.11 16.45 24.82
C LYS A 151 14.17 16.71 23.64
N TYR A 152 13.28 15.78 23.34
CA TYR A 152 12.53 15.73 22.08
C TYR A 152 11.02 15.72 22.36
N GLN A 153 10.51 16.82 22.94
CA GLN A 153 9.15 16.92 23.43
C GLN A 153 8.24 17.86 22.60
N ASP A 154 8.77 18.45 21.54
CA ASP A 154 8.05 19.30 20.59
C ASP A 154 8.69 19.24 19.20
N GLU A 155 7.97 19.73 18.16
CA GLU A 155 8.45 19.70 16.77
C GLU A 155 9.77 20.48 16.58
N GLU A 156 9.98 21.57 17.30
CA GLU A 156 11.21 22.36 17.16
C GLU A 156 12.44 21.59 17.61
N SER A 157 12.30 20.81 18.68
CA SER A 157 13.40 20.01 19.26
C SER A 157 13.84 18.84 18.38
N VAL A 158 13.01 18.39 17.42
CA VAL A 158 13.32 17.25 16.56
C VAL A 158 13.78 17.63 15.15
N LYS A 159 13.69 18.90 14.76
CA LYS A 159 14.01 19.35 13.38
C LYS A 159 15.44 19.10 12.94
N ASP A 160 16.39 19.13 13.87
CA ASP A 160 17.81 18.93 13.57
C ASP A 160 18.22 17.44 13.59
N LEU A 161 17.27 16.51 13.83
CA LEU A 161 17.52 15.08 13.81
C LEU A 161 17.52 14.55 12.38
N THR A 162 18.29 13.48 12.16
CA THR A 162 18.19 12.66 10.95
C THR A 162 17.20 11.53 11.19
N PHE A 163 16.10 11.54 10.43
CA PHE A 163 15.05 10.53 10.54
C PHE A 163 15.30 9.33 9.63
N ALA A 164 14.78 8.18 10.03
CA ALA A 164 14.44 7.08 9.14
C ALA A 164 12.93 7.06 8.94
N VAL A 165 12.47 6.90 7.70
CA VAL A 165 11.05 6.85 7.33
C VAL A 165 10.83 5.81 6.24
N GLU A 166 9.67 5.17 6.19
CA GLU A 166 9.30 4.34 5.05
C GLU A 166 9.00 5.22 3.83
N ALA A 167 9.59 4.90 2.68
CA ALA A 167 9.41 5.65 1.45
C ALA A 167 7.92 5.72 1.03
N GLY A 168 7.44 6.93 0.69
CA GLY A 168 6.05 7.17 0.27
C GLY A 168 5.01 7.01 1.39
N SER A 169 5.44 7.04 2.67
CA SER A 169 4.55 6.93 3.83
C SER A 169 4.07 8.28 4.33
N ALA A 170 3.02 8.28 5.16
CA ALA A 170 2.59 9.46 5.89
C ALA A 170 3.67 9.97 6.87
N GLY A 171 4.55 9.09 7.36
CA GLY A 171 5.70 9.45 8.18
C GLY A 171 6.70 10.31 7.41
N GLU A 172 7.01 9.96 6.15
CA GLU A 172 7.86 10.76 5.27
C GLU A 172 7.28 12.16 5.07
N ASP A 173 5.99 12.25 4.73
CA ASP A 173 5.27 13.53 4.54
C ASP A 173 5.38 14.43 5.79
N GLN A 174 5.25 13.85 6.99
CA GLN A 174 5.34 14.61 8.22
C GLN A 174 6.77 15.10 8.51
N VAL A 175 7.78 14.29 8.21
CA VAL A 175 9.20 14.69 8.37
C VAL A 175 9.56 15.79 7.36
N GLU A 176 9.08 15.71 6.12
CA GLU A 176 9.21 16.77 5.13
C GLU A 176 8.50 18.07 5.59
N ARG A 177 7.28 17.96 6.11
CA ARG A 177 6.50 19.10 6.62
C ARG A 177 7.24 19.87 7.70
N ILE A 178 7.91 19.18 8.63
CA ILE A 178 8.70 19.84 9.69
C ILE A 178 10.07 20.33 9.22
N GLY A 179 10.51 19.92 8.01
CA GLY A 179 11.77 20.33 7.39
C GLY A 179 13.00 19.62 7.94
N ALA A 180 12.85 18.44 8.55
CA ALA A 180 13.96 17.63 9.04
C ALA A 180 14.62 16.83 7.91
N GLN A 181 15.85 16.35 8.13
CA GLN A 181 16.56 15.48 7.20
C GLN A 181 16.12 14.03 7.43
N TYR A 182 16.04 13.24 6.36
CA TYR A 182 15.68 11.83 6.50
C TYR A 182 16.41 10.92 5.51
N THR A 183 16.38 9.62 5.84
CA THR A 183 16.74 8.49 4.98
C THR A 183 15.48 7.67 4.77
N ALA A 184 15.05 7.50 3.52
CA ALA A 184 13.95 6.62 3.17
C ALA A 184 14.41 5.16 3.20
N VAL A 185 13.59 4.30 3.81
CA VAL A 185 13.79 2.85 3.95
C VAL A 185 12.58 2.09 3.39
N SER A 186 12.67 0.76 3.33
CA SER A 186 11.64 -0.06 2.66
C SER A 186 10.40 -0.32 3.51
N SER A 187 10.51 -0.20 4.85
CA SER A 187 9.40 -0.42 5.79
C SER A 187 9.56 0.41 7.05
N GLN A 188 8.50 0.58 7.81
CA GLN A 188 8.57 1.20 9.13
C GLN A 188 9.37 0.34 10.13
N ALA A 189 9.34 -0.99 9.98
CA ALA A 189 10.17 -1.90 10.76
C ALA A 189 11.67 -1.64 10.52
N ASP A 190 12.07 -1.39 9.26
CA ASP A 190 13.43 -0.97 8.92
C ASP A 190 13.77 0.39 9.55
N ALA A 191 12.82 1.34 9.58
CA ALA A 191 13.03 2.64 10.23
C ALA A 191 13.32 2.48 11.74
N LEU A 192 12.61 1.60 12.44
CA LEU A 192 12.93 1.27 13.83
C LEU A 192 14.32 0.66 13.99
N MET A 193 14.72 -0.20 13.06
CA MET A 193 16.04 -0.84 13.06
C MET A 193 17.17 0.18 12.87
N GLU A 194 16.96 1.20 11.99
CA GLU A 194 17.91 2.29 11.78
C GLU A 194 18.16 3.09 13.08
N VAL A 195 17.10 3.39 13.86
CA VAL A 195 17.24 4.07 15.15
C VAL A 195 17.89 3.17 16.19
N ALA A 196 17.47 1.91 16.28
CA ALA A 196 18.02 0.96 17.25
C ALA A 196 19.52 0.67 17.02
N SER A 197 19.97 0.68 15.77
CA SER A 197 21.39 0.52 15.41
C SER A 197 22.20 1.82 15.50
N GLY A 198 21.54 2.96 15.70
CA GLY A 198 22.18 4.28 15.79
C GLY A 198 22.60 4.87 14.44
N ASN A 199 22.07 4.37 13.33
CA ASN A 199 22.31 4.91 11.99
C ASN A 199 21.46 6.16 11.74
N SER A 200 20.27 6.27 12.36
CA SER A 200 19.41 7.44 12.39
C SER A 200 19.16 7.90 13.82
N ASP A 201 18.93 9.21 14.01
CA ASP A 201 18.67 9.78 15.33
C ASP A 201 17.23 9.50 15.80
N ALA A 202 16.30 9.44 14.86
CA ALA A 202 14.86 9.28 15.08
C ALA A 202 14.20 8.49 13.93
N ALA A 203 12.98 8.03 14.16
CA ALA A 203 12.08 7.56 13.11
C ALA A 203 10.72 8.25 13.23
N ALA A 204 10.02 8.41 12.10
CA ALA A 204 8.60 8.75 12.10
C ALA A 204 7.84 7.52 11.61
N ILE A 205 6.98 6.98 12.47
CA ILE A 205 6.19 5.77 12.22
C ILE A 205 4.78 5.91 12.79
N ASP A 206 3.94 4.96 12.45
CA ASP A 206 2.58 4.85 12.97
C ASP A 206 2.55 4.58 14.47
N ALA A 207 1.67 5.29 15.17
CA ALA A 207 1.51 5.16 16.63
C ALA A 207 1.09 3.74 17.04
N LEU A 208 0.30 3.05 16.20
CA LEU A 208 -0.11 1.66 16.47
C LEU A 208 1.07 0.72 16.40
N MET A 209 1.98 0.88 15.41
CA MET A 209 3.24 0.14 15.35
C MET A 209 4.13 0.46 16.55
N ALA A 210 4.31 1.74 16.86
CA ALA A 210 5.12 2.14 18.02
C ALA A 210 4.60 1.51 19.32
N ALA A 211 3.27 1.49 19.53
CA ALA A 211 2.66 0.87 20.70
C ALA A 211 2.82 -0.65 20.77
N ALA A 212 2.91 -1.34 19.62
CA ALA A 212 3.09 -2.79 19.57
C ALA A 212 4.56 -3.20 19.72
N MET A 213 5.49 -2.48 19.10
CA MET A 213 6.87 -2.91 18.93
C MET A 213 7.85 -2.28 19.92
N ILE A 214 7.49 -1.17 20.59
CA ILE A 214 8.39 -0.40 21.47
C ILE A 214 8.03 -0.62 22.94
N GLY A 215 9.05 -0.83 23.77
CA GLY A 215 8.92 -0.92 25.22
C GLY A 215 9.44 -2.21 25.83
N GLU A 216 9.28 -2.35 27.14
CA GLU A 216 9.78 -3.49 27.91
C GLU A 216 9.16 -4.81 27.40
N GLY A 217 10.00 -5.79 27.11
CA GLY A 217 9.60 -7.11 26.60
C GLY A 217 9.46 -7.20 25.09
N THR A 218 9.74 -6.12 24.36
CA THR A 218 9.80 -6.10 22.89
C THR A 218 11.23 -6.12 22.35
N GLY A 219 11.38 -6.21 21.04
CA GLY A 219 12.67 -6.09 20.35
C GLY A 219 13.32 -4.69 20.45
N TYR A 220 12.56 -3.67 20.85
CA TYR A 220 12.97 -2.27 20.90
C TYR A 220 12.76 -1.65 22.29
N ALA A 221 13.21 -2.36 23.33
CA ALA A 221 13.08 -1.92 24.74
C ALA A 221 13.84 -0.62 25.06
N ASP A 222 14.90 -0.32 24.30
CA ASP A 222 15.71 0.89 24.48
C ASP A 222 15.23 2.09 23.65
N LEU A 223 14.11 1.93 22.91
CA LEU A 223 13.45 3.01 22.20
C LEU A 223 12.19 3.49 22.94
N THR A 224 11.76 4.68 22.60
CA THR A 224 10.47 5.24 23.03
C THR A 224 9.95 6.19 21.97
N TYR A 225 8.66 6.50 22.00
CA TYR A 225 8.10 7.56 21.17
C TYR A 225 7.70 8.76 22.03
N THR A 226 7.81 9.96 21.49
CA THR A 226 7.68 11.21 22.24
C THR A 226 6.49 12.05 21.79
N ILE A 227 6.56 12.62 20.58
CA ILE A 227 5.53 13.54 20.08
C ILE A 227 4.75 12.91 18.94
N SER A 228 3.49 13.33 18.81
CA SER A 228 2.67 13.06 17.64
C SER A 228 2.80 14.22 16.65
N LEU A 229 3.05 13.90 15.38
CA LEU A 229 3.21 14.90 14.30
C LEU A 229 1.87 15.25 13.65
N ASN A 230 0.87 14.36 13.73
CA ASN A 230 -0.47 14.55 13.17
C ASN A 230 -1.53 13.74 13.93
N ASN A 231 -2.77 13.80 13.43
CA ASN A 231 -3.82 12.81 13.64
C ASN A 231 -4.32 12.40 12.28
N GLU A 232 -4.54 11.12 12.08
CA GLU A 232 -4.91 10.53 10.81
C GLU A 232 -5.88 9.36 10.97
N GLU A 233 -6.43 8.90 9.86
CA GLU A 233 -7.38 7.79 9.82
C GLU A 233 -6.94 6.80 8.74
N TYR A 234 -7.14 5.50 9.01
CA TYR A 234 -6.87 4.44 8.05
C TYR A 234 -8.09 4.08 7.21
N GLY A 235 -7.84 3.76 5.96
CA GLY A 235 -8.77 3.15 5.04
C GLY A 235 -8.09 2.14 4.13
N VAL A 236 -8.87 1.50 3.29
CA VAL A 236 -8.38 0.54 2.30
C VAL A 236 -8.52 1.15 0.91
N GLY A 237 -7.45 1.07 0.12
CA GLY A 237 -7.39 1.60 -1.24
C GLY A 237 -7.61 0.52 -2.29
N PHE A 238 -8.41 0.84 -3.29
CA PHE A 238 -8.68 0.04 -4.48
C PHE A 238 -8.41 0.86 -5.73
N ARG A 239 -8.38 0.23 -6.90
CA ARG A 239 -8.32 0.95 -8.19
C ARG A 239 -9.42 1.98 -8.28
N LYS A 240 -9.13 3.12 -8.84
CA LYS A 240 -10.11 4.22 -8.97
C LYS A 240 -11.38 3.76 -9.69
N GLY A 241 -12.54 4.00 -9.07
CA GLY A 241 -13.84 3.57 -9.54
C GLY A 241 -14.18 2.09 -9.28
N SER A 242 -13.41 1.40 -8.45
CA SER A 242 -13.66 0.02 -8.05
C SER A 242 -14.88 -0.08 -7.14
N ASP A 243 -15.75 -1.05 -7.40
CA ASP A 243 -16.91 -1.39 -6.55
C ASP A 243 -16.55 -2.20 -5.30
N LEU A 244 -15.28 -2.64 -5.18
CA LEU A 244 -14.78 -3.33 -4.00
C LEU A 244 -14.78 -2.44 -2.75
N ALA A 245 -14.54 -1.12 -2.89
CA ALA A 245 -14.59 -0.20 -1.75
C ALA A 245 -15.98 -0.17 -1.09
N ALA A 246 -17.03 -0.09 -1.89
CA ALA A 246 -18.41 -0.14 -1.39
C ALA A 246 -18.72 -1.51 -0.75
N ALA A 247 -18.30 -2.61 -1.38
CA ALA A 247 -18.50 -3.95 -0.84
C ALA A 247 -17.78 -4.15 0.51
N LEU A 248 -16.57 -3.58 0.67
CA LEU A 248 -15.84 -3.64 1.92
C LEU A 248 -16.45 -2.73 3.00
N ASN A 249 -16.97 -1.55 2.64
CA ASN A 249 -17.72 -0.72 3.59
C ASN A 249 -18.96 -1.44 4.16
N ASP A 250 -19.71 -2.14 3.30
CA ASP A 250 -20.84 -2.96 3.74
C ASP A 250 -20.40 -4.11 4.67
N TYR A 251 -19.25 -4.71 4.38
CA TYR A 251 -18.65 -5.74 5.24
C TYR A 251 -18.19 -5.16 6.58
N PHE A 252 -17.51 -4.01 6.61
CA PHE A 252 -17.10 -3.34 7.86
C PHE A 252 -18.30 -3.03 8.75
N LYS A 253 -19.35 -2.46 8.17
CA LYS A 253 -20.61 -2.20 8.90
C LYS A 253 -21.15 -3.48 9.53
N LYS A 254 -21.28 -4.55 8.77
CA LYS A 254 -21.78 -5.84 9.26
C LYS A 254 -20.89 -6.42 10.35
N SER A 255 -19.56 -6.38 10.19
CA SER A 255 -18.62 -6.92 11.16
C SER A 255 -18.54 -6.10 12.45
N MET A 256 -18.85 -4.80 12.38
CA MET A 256 -19.06 -3.97 13.58
C MET A 256 -20.36 -4.33 14.28
N GLU A 257 -21.48 -4.50 13.54
CA GLU A 257 -22.80 -4.85 14.11
C GLU A 257 -22.79 -6.23 14.79
N ASP A 258 -22.10 -7.23 14.23
CA ASP A 258 -22.01 -8.59 14.80
C ASP A 258 -20.86 -8.76 15.80
N GLY A 259 -20.01 -7.72 15.97
CA GLY A 259 -18.90 -7.68 16.92
C GLY A 259 -17.64 -8.42 16.46
N SER A 260 -17.59 -8.99 15.26
CA SER A 260 -16.42 -9.75 14.77
C SER A 260 -15.21 -8.85 14.57
N MET A 261 -15.40 -7.62 14.02
CA MET A 261 -14.32 -6.64 13.86
C MET A 261 -13.73 -6.21 15.21
N LYS A 262 -14.59 -5.96 16.20
CA LYS A 262 -14.14 -5.60 17.57
C LYS A 262 -13.35 -6.73 18.22
N LYS A 263 -13.81 -7.98 18.05
CA LYS A 263 -13.09 -9.16 18.56
C LYS A 263 -11.73 -9.33 17.88
N CYS A 264 -11.65 -9.10 16.57
CA CYS A 264 -10.38 -9.09 15.86
C CYS A 264 -9.45 -8.02 16.43
N ALA A 265 -9.93 -6.77 16.59
CA ALA A 265 -9.16 -5.68 17.17
C ALA A 265 -8.67 -5.95 18.60
N GLU A 266 -9.48 -6.62 19.42
CA GLU A 266 -9.10 -7.05 20.79
C GLU A 266 -7.96 -8.09 20.75
N THR A 267 -7.94 -8.98 19.75
CA THR A 267 -6.85 -9.95 19.55
C THR A 267 -5.50 -9.27 19.36
N TYR A 268 -5.49 -8.21 18.57
CA TYR A 268 -4.30 -7.44 18.25
C TYR A 268 -4.10 -6.18 19.11
N LYS A 269 -4.95 -5.97 20.13
CA LYS A 269 -4.90 -4.86 21.10
C LYS A 269 -5.06 -3.47 20.49
N VAL A 270 -5.73 -3.37 19.35
CA VAL A 270 -5.99 -2.11 18.62
C VAL A 270 -7.44 -1.60 18.76
N GLN A 271 -8.25 -2.23 19.61
CA GLN A 271 -9.68 -1.92 19.77
C GLN A 271 -9.96 -0.46 20.15
N ALA A 272 -9.02 0.22 20.83
CA ALA A 272 -9.18 1.61 21.25
C ALA A 272 -9.08 2.60 20.05
N ALA A 273 -8.49 2.16 18.96
CA ALA A 273 -8.32 2.96 17.75
C ALA A 273 -9.48 2.80 16.75
N LEU A 274 -10.36 1.79 16.92
CA LEU A 274 -11.52 1.58 16.04
C LEU A 274 -12.43 2.80 16.00
N ILE A 275 -12.89 3.14 14.79
CA ILE A 275 -13.91 4.17 14.56
C ILE A 275 -15.29 3.50 14.69
N GLU A 276 -15.98 3.77 15.78
CA GLU A 276 -17.38 3.33 15.96
C GLU A 276 -18.30 4.31 15.21
N LYS A 277 -19.05 3.79 14.22
CA LYS A 277 -20.05 4.56 13.44
C LYS A 277 -21.45 4.11 13.76
#